data_f3ea6cfa60abbedaa6030793e3a30e0f
#
_entry.id   f3ea6cfa60abbedaa6030793e3a30e0f
#
_cell.length_a   1.000
_cell.length_b   1.000
_cell.length_c   1.000
_cell.angle_alpha   90.00
_cell.angle_beta   90.00
_cell.angle_gamma   90.00
#
_symmetry.space_group_name_H-M   'P 1'
#
loop_
_entity.id
_entity.type
_entity.pdbx_description
1 polymer ?
#
loop_
_entity_poly.entity_id
_entity_poly.type
_entity_poly.pdbx_seq_one_letter_code
_entity_poly.pdbx_strand_id
1 'polypeptide(L)'
;MSIRIHGGSANGIMLKMPSAKTRPTSSRLKESLFGILESADLLRSSVADLYAGSGALGIEALSRGAEKCIFVESNRKNCHIIRDNLGLAKVLGGSVINAHVGQWQASNYGQISLVIADPPYDDMNCWSNINDSLSGGLTKGATIVLEHRFNTMPHVDIVGLPLWRTRRHGDGAITIYRF
;
A
#
# COMPACT_ATOMS: atom_id res chain seq x y z
N MET A 1 19.69 6.09 1.28
CA MET A 1 18.85 6.03 0.07
C MET A 1 17.60 6.87 0.28
N SER A 2 16.99 7.38 -0.78
CA SER A 2 15.75 8.15 -0.73
C SER A 2 14.84 7.72 -1.88
N ILE A 3 13.52 7.91 -1.73
CA ILE A 3 12.51 7.60 -2.74
C ILE A 3 11.71 8.85 -3.04
N ARG A 4 11.44 9.11 -4.32
CA ARG A 4 10.72 10.31 -4.76
C ARG A 4 9.21 10.07 -4.80
N ILE A 5 8.43 11.09 -4.43
CA ILE A 5 7.00 11.18 -4.73
C ILE A 5 6.83 11.71 -6.16
N HIS A 6 5.97 11.04 -6.95
CA HIS A 6 5.86 11.28 -8.39
C HIS A 6 4.61 12.08 -8.81
N GLY A 7 3.67 12.32 -7.88
CA GLY A 7 2.45 13.05 -8.21
C GLY A 7 1.81 13.76 -7.02
N GLY A 8 0.81 14.58 -7.32
CA GLY A 8 0.01 15.30 -6.34
C GLY A 8 0.73 16.47 -5.68
N SER A 9 0.26 16.87 -4.49
CA SER A 9 0.72 18.06 -3.75
C SER A 9 2.17 17.98 -3.27
N ALA A 10 2.68 16.77 -3.03
CA ALA A 10 4.06 16.51 -2.58
C ALA A 10 4.99 16.05 -3.70
N ASN A 11 4.62 16.25 -4.98
CA ASN A 11 5.44 15.86 -6.12
C ASN A 11 6.87 16.38 -6.01
N GLY A 12 7.85 15.52 -6.26
CA GLY A 12 9.27 15.84 -6.21
C GLY A 12 9.92 15.69 -4.83
N ILE A 13 9.15 15.59 -3.75
CA ILE A 13 9.68 15.42 -2.40
C ILE A 13 10.41 14.07 -2.29
N MET A 14 11.58 14.13 -1.64
CA MET A 14 12.41 12.95 -1.36
C MET A 14 12.15 12.44 0.04
N LEU A 15 11.67 11.20 0.14
CA LEU A 15 11.39 10.53 1.41
C LEU A 15 12.60 9.74 1.90
N LYS A 16 12.75 9.64 3.22
CA LYS A 16 13.74 8.79 3.88
C LYS A 16 13.38 7.31 3.66
N MET A 17 14.39 6.48 3.47
CA MET A 17 14.24 5.03 3.37
C MET A 17 14.76 4.35 4.64
N PRO A 18 14.19 3.19 5.03
CA PRO A 18 14.79 2.34 6.03
C PRO A 18 16.23 1.98 5.65
N SER A 19 17.11 1.86 6.65
CA SER A 19 18.48 1.40 6.43
C SER A 19 18.45 -0.10 6.10
N ALA A 20 18.98 -0.44 4.92
CA ALA A 20 19.36 -1.78 4.42
C ALA A 20 18.25 -2.81 4.12
N LYS A 21 18.40 -3.45 2.97
CA LYS A 21 17.81 -4.70 2.45
C LYS A 21 16.39 -4.69 1.87
N THR A 22 15.59 -3.67 2.00
CA THR A 22 14.34 -3.62 1.23
C THR A 22 14.62 -3.07 -0.16
N ARG A 23 14.41 -3.89 -1.19
CA ARG A 23 14.43 -3.42 -2.58
C ARG A 23 13.26 -2.44 -2.72
N PRO A 24 13.51 -1.15 -3.02
CA PRO A 24 12.40 -0.22 -3.18
C PRO A 24 11.55 -0.65 -4.37
N THR A 25 10.23 -0.62 -4.20
CA THR A 25 9.28 -0.70 -5.31
C THR A 25 9.77 0.17 -6.46
N SER A 26 9.94 -0.38 -7.65
CA SER A 26 10.54 0.39 -8.75
C SER A 26 9.69 1.62 -9.08
N SER A 27 10.32 2.75 -9.40
CA SER A 27 9.60 3.99 -9.75
C SER A 27 8.58 3.76 -10.87
N ARG A 28 8.91 2.94 -11.86
CA ARG A 28 8.01 2.57 -12.97
C ARG A 28 6.79 1.77 -12.49
N LEU A 29 6.97 0.88 -11.51
CA LEU A 29 5.88 0.10 -10.95
C LEU A 29 4.90 1.02 -10.20
N LYS A 30 5.42 1.95 -9.38
CA LYS A 30 4.62 2.96 -8.70
C LYS A 30 3.84 3.85 -9.66
N GLU A 31 4.50 4.37 -10.70
CA GLU A 31 3.83 5.19 -11.72
C GLU A 31 2.72 4.42 -12.43
N SER A 32 2.97 3.16 -12.79
CA SER A 32 1.96 2.28 -13.41
C SER A 32 0.79 2.02 -12.47
N LEU A 33 1.06 1.76 -11.18
CA LEU A 33 0.05 1.57 -10.16
C LEU A 33 -0.83 2.81 -10.03
N PHE A 34 -0.23 3.97 -9.75
CA PHE A 34 -0.99 5.20 -9.54
C PHE A 34 -1.71 5.68 -10.79
N GLY A 35 -1.16 5.44 -12.00
CA GLY A 35 -1.87 5.69 -13.25
C GLY A 35 -3.15 4.86 -13.39
N ILE A 36 -3.15 3.59 -12.94
CA ILE A 36 -4.36 2.75 -12.91
C ILE A 36 -5.36 3.29 -11.88
N LEU A 37 -4.90 3.63 -10.68
CA LEU A 37 -5.75 4.12 -9.60
C LEU A 37 -6.41 5.46 -9.95
N GLU A 38 -5.68 6.37 -10.58
CA GLU A 38 -6.21 7.66 -11.06
C GLU A 38 -7.25 7.47 -12.17
N SER A 39 -6.93 6.64 -13.17
CA SER A 39 -7.87 6.38 -14.28
C SER A 39 -9.18 5.72 -13.84
N ALA A 40 -9.17 5.05 -12.69
CA ALA A 40 -10.33 4.39 -12.10
C ALA A 40 -10.99 5.22 -10.98
N ASP A 41 -10.55 6.46 -10.73
CA ASP A 41 -11.02 7.38 -9.66
C ASP A 41 -10.98 6.73 -8.25
N LEU A 42 -9.95 5.94 -7.97
CA LEU A 42 -9.81 5.18 -6.72
C LEU A 42 -8.97 5.90 -5.65
N LEU A 43 -8.42 7.09 -5.95
CA LEU A 43 -7.51 7.78 -5.04
C LEU A 43 -8.19 8.72 -4.04
N ARG A 44 -9.45 9.12 -4.27
CA ARG A 44 -10.23 9.97 -3.36
C ARG A 44 -10.94 9.12 -2.31
N SER A 45 -10.17 8.48 -1.43
CA SER A 45 -10.74 7.42 -0.62
C SER A 45 -9.96 7.20 0.68
N SER A 46 -10.49 6.30 1.51
CA SER A 46 -9.82 5.78 2.69
C SER A 46 -8.86 4.66 2.27
N VAL A 47 -7.58 4.87 2.47
CA VAL A 47 -6.50 3.97 2.05
C VAL A 47 -5.94 3.21 3.24
N ALA A 48 -5.58 1.94 3.06
CA ALA A 48 -4.67 1.21 3.94
C ALA A 48 -3.41 0.83 3.16
N ASP A 49 -2.24 1.21 3.70
CA ASP A 49 -0.91 0.84 3.20
C ASP A 49 -0.36 -0.25 4.13
N LEU A 50 -0.45 -1.50 3.69
CA LEU A 50 -0.01 -2.67 4.45
C LEU A 50 1.44 -3.00 4.11
N TYR A 51 2.22 -3.40 5.12
CA TYR A 51 3.67 -3.55 5.01
C TYR A 51 4.35 -2.23 4.60
N ALA A 52 3.92 -1.12 5.21
CA ALA A 52 4.15 0.24 4.72
C ALA A 52 5.63 0.67 4.57
N GLY A 53 6.57 0.03 5.25
CA GLY A 53 8.01 0.28 5.12
C GLY A 53 8.40 1.75 5.35
N SER A 54 8.69 2.48 4.29
CA SER A 54 8.95 3.94 4.33
C SER A 54 7.67 4.79 4.28
N GLY A 55 6.51 4.19 4.02
CA GLY A 55 5.24 4.85 3.77
C GLY A 55 5.10 5.46 2.37
N ALA A 56 6.00 5.12 1.45
CA ALA A 56 6.05 5.80 0.15
C ALA A 56 4.78 5.63 -0.68
N LEU A 57 4.10 4.48 -0.62
CA LEU A 57 2.87 4.23 -1.37
C LEU A 57 1.68 5.00 -0.76
N GLY A 58 1.47 4.90 0.55
CA GLY A 58 0.40 5.63 1.23
C GLY A 58 0.60 7.14 1.20
N ILE A 59 1.84 7.65 1.31
CA ILE A 59 2.15 9.08 1.19
C ILE A 59 1.89 9.57 -0.24
N GLU A 60 2.23 8.78 -1.26
CA GLU A 60 1.90 9.10 -2.65
C GLU A 60 0.38 9.15 -2.85
N ALA A 61 -0.40 8.22 -2.25
CA ALA A 61 -1.86 8.25 -2.29
C ALA A 61 -2.42 9.52 -1.65
N LEU A 62 -1.94 9.90 -0.46
CA LEU A 62 -2.32 11.17 0.20
C LEU A 62 -1.95 12.38 -0.65
N SER A 63 -0.75 12.40 -1.23
CA SER A 63 -0.29 13.47 -2.13
C SER A 63 -1.20 13.66 -3.35
N ARG A 64 -1.79 12.58 -3.85
CA ARG A 64 -2.72 12.57 -5.00
C ARG A 64 -4.19 12.76 -4.62
N GLY A 65 -4.48 13.01 -3.34
CA GLY A 65 -5.81 13.42 -2.88
C GLY A 65 -6.59 12.37 -2.10
N ALA A 66 -5.97 11.27 -1.65
CA ALA A 66 -6.62 10.39 -0.68
C ALA A 66 -6.97 11.19 0.60
N GLU A 67 -8.16 10.96 1.15
CA GLU A 67 -8.65 11.67 2.33
C GLU A 67 -7.91 11.23 3.59
N LYS A 68 -7.65 9.92 3.70
CA LYS A 68 -6.90 9.33 4.83
C LYS A 68 -6.14 8.11 4.38
N CYS A 69 -5.01 7.84 5.08
CA CYS A 69 -4.22 6.63 4.89
C CYS A 69 -3.81 6.06 6.24
N ILE A 70 -4.08 4.77 6.44
CA ILE A 70 -3.64 3.98 7.59
C ILE A 70 -2.41 3.20 7.16
N PHE A 71 -1.27 3.49 7.77
CA PHE A 71 -0.01 2.79 7.53
C PHE A 71 0.14 1.68 8.57
N VAL A 72 0.17 0.43 8.14
CA VAL A 72 0.39 -0.74 9.00
C VAL A 72 1.81 -1.24 8.80
N GLU A 73 2.63 -1.15 9.84
CA GLU A 73 4.05 -1.48 9.79
C GLU A 73 4.49 -2.13 11.11
N SER A 74 5.11 -3.29 11.04
CA SER A 74 5.54 -4.05 12.22
C SER A 74 6.81 -3.50 12.86
N ASN A 75 7.72 -2.93 12.07
CA ASN A 75 8.97 -2.40 12.56
C ASN A 75 8.81 -0.99 13.13
N ARG A 76 9.01 -0.85 14.45
CA ARG A 76 8.89 0.44 15.15
C ARG A 76 9.79 1.55 14.58
N LYS A 77 10.99 1.21 14.08
CA LYS A 77 11.89 2.19 13.47
C LYS A 77 11.31 2.71 12.15
N ASN A 78 10.71 1.82 11.35
CA ASN A 78 10.03 2.22 10.12
C ASN A 78 8.80 3.09 10.42
N CYS A 79 8.06 2.81 11.48
CA CYS A 79 6.95 3.67 11.91
C CYS A 79 7.41 5.12 12.21
N HIS A 80 8.60 5.31 12.78
CA HIS A 80 9.18 6.64 12.96
C HIS A 80 9.54 7.28 11.61
N ILE A 81 10.12 6.51 10.69
CA ILE A 81 10.44 6.97 9.34
C ILE A 81 9.17 7.43 8.60
N ILE A 82 8.07 6.69 8.70
CA ILE A 82 6.79 7.07 8.08
C ILE A 82 6.30 8.41 8.63
N ARG A 83 6.35 8.61 9.96
CA ARG A 83 5.93 9.89 10.59
C ARG A 83 6.81 11.05 10.13
N ASP A 84 8.13 10.86 10.06
CA ASP A 84 9.06 11.86 9.52
C ASP A 84 8.73 12.18 8.06
N ASN A 85 8.45 11.16 7.25
CA ASN A 85 8.14 11.30 5.83
C ASN A 85 6.80 12.02 5.60
N LEU A 86 5.78 11.76 6.42
CA LEU A 86 4.52 12.52 6.42
C LEU A 86 4.78 14.01 6.67
N GLY A 87 5.64 14.32 7.64
CA GLY A 87 6.08 15.70 7.93
C GLY A 87 6.85 16.33 6.77
N LEU A 88 7.77 15.61 6.14
CA LEU A 88 8.53 16.07 4.98
C LEU A 88 7.62 16.36 3.77
N ALA A 89 6.69 15.47 3.50
CA ALA A 89 5.74 15.59 2.41
C ALA A 89 4.65 16.65 2.68
N LYS A 90 4.47 17.10 3.93
CA LYS A 90 3.43 18.03 4.37
C LYS A 90 2.03 17.59 3.97
N VAL A 91 1.78 16.28 3.94
CA VAL A 91 0.45 15.70 3.67
C VAL A 91 -0.27 15.41 4.99
N LEU A 92 -1.59 15.59 4.99
CA LEU A 92 -2.46 15.33 6.13
C LEU A 92 -3.20 14.00 5.95
N GLY A 93 -3.87 13.51 7.01
CA GLY A 93 -4.71 12.31 6.95
C GLY A 93 -3.96 10.98 7.16
N GLY A 94 -2.66 11.01 7.46
CA GLY A 94 -1.87 9.80 7.73
C GLY A 94 -1.96 9.34 9.18
N SER A 95 -2.26 8.05 9.42
CA SER A 95 -2.26 7.39 10.73
C SER A 95 -1.31 6.19 10.70
N VAL A 96 -0.32 6.15 11.61
CA VAL A 96 0.72 5.11 11.63
C VAL A 96 0.48 4.14 12.78
N ILE A 97 0.22 2.89 12.44
CA ILE A 97 -0.07 1.79 13.36
C ILE A 97 1.13 0.84 13.40
N ASN A 98 1.70 0.64 14.59
CA ASN A 98 2.75 -0.35 14.77
C ASN A 98 2.12 -1.71 15.07
N ALA A 99 1.92 -2.51 14.04
CA ALA A 99 1.33 -3.84 14.13
C ALA A 99 1.83 -4.75 12.99
N HIS A 100 1.77 -6.06 13.20
CA HIS A 100 1.90 -7.03 12.12
C HIS A 100 0.61 -7.11 11.32
N VAL A 101 0.72 -7.18 9.98
CA VAL A 101 -0.38 -7.56 9.10
C VAL A 101 -0.79 -8.99 9.47
N GLY A 102 -2.09 -9.24 9.59
CA GLY A 102 -2.66 -10.48 10.15
C GLY A 102 -3.08 -10.35 11.62
N GLN A 103 -2.48 -9.43 12.39
CA GLN A 103 -2.90 -9.09 13.74
C GLN A 103 -3.68 -7.76 13.80
N TRP A 104 -3.49 -6.90 12.81
CA TRP A 104 -4.26 -5.67 12.63
C TRP A 104 -5.59 -6.00 11.95
N GLN A 105 -6.66 -5.34 12.38
CA GLN A 105 -8.01 -5.57 11.85
C GLN A 105 -8.58 -4.28 11.25
N ALA A 106 -8.86 -4.30 9.96
CA ALA A 106 -9.40 -3.16 9.22
C ALA A 106 -10.74 -2.66 9.80
N SER A 107 -11.58 -3.57 10.29
CA SER A 107 -12.89 -3.28 10.89
C SER A 107 -12.83 -2.29 12.07
N ASN A 108 -11.69 -2.18 12.76
CA ASN A 108 -11.49 -1.25 13.87
C ASN A 108 -11.22 0.20 13.42
N TYR A 109 -11.01 0.42 12.13
CA TYR A 109 -10.57 1.73 11.59
C TYR A 109 -11.56 2.35 10.60
N GLY A 110 -12.74 1.77 10.50
CA GLY A 110 -13.80 2.20 9.59
C GLY A 110 -13.69 1.59 8.20
N GLN A 111 -14.47 2.10 7.28
CA GLN A 111 -14.58 1.55 5.94
C GLN A 111 -13.37 1.95 5.08
N ILE A 112 -12.64 0.96 4.58
CA ILE A 112 -11.48 1.14 3.70
C ILE A 112 -11.90 0.83 2.26
N SER A 113 -11.60 1.72 1.34
CA SER A 113 -11.98 1.59 -0.08
C SER A 113 -10.80 1.23 -0.99
N LEU A 114 -9.58 1.50 -0.54
CA LEU A 114 -8.37 1.11 -1.27
C LEU A 114 -7.35 0.50 -0.30
N VAL A 115 -6.87 -0.69 -0.63
CA VAL A 115 -5.75 -1.33 0.06
C VAL A 115 -4.58 -1.43 -0.90
N ILE A 116 -3.40 -1.01 -0.45
CA ILE A 116 -2.14 -1.18 -1.15
C ILE A 116 -1.24 -2.03 -0.25
N ALA A 117 -0.64 -3.09 -0.78
CA ALA A 117 0.24 -3.95 -0.03
C ALA A 117 1.47 -4.33 -0.84
N ASP A 118 2.65 -4.19 -0.22
CA ASP A 118 3.96 -4.58 -0.77
C ASP A 118 4.69 -5.47 0.25
N PRO A 119 4.22 -6.72 0.44
CA PRO A 119 4.80 -7.63 1.41
C PRO A 119 6.22 -8.04 1.05
N PRO A 120 7.08 -8.40 2.02
CA PRO A 120 8.35 -9.02 1.75
C PRO A 120 8.17 -10.27 0.88
N TYR A 121 8.98 -10.42 -0.16
CA TYR A 121 8.88 -11.52 -1.12
C TYR A 121 9.04 -12.92 -0.51
N ASP A 122 9.60 -12.99 0.69
CA ASP A 122 9.84 -14.26 1.41
C ASP A 122 8.75 -14.54 2.47
N ASP A 123 7.74 -13.67 2.60
CA ASP A 123 6.60 -13.89 3.50
C ASP A 123 5.58 -14.84 2.84
N MET A 124 5.74 -16.14 3.13
CA MET A 124 4.86 -17.20 2.62
C MET A 124 3.40 -17.08 3.12
N ASN A 125 3.18 -16.33 4.21
CA ASN A 125 1.85 -16.16 4.82
C ASN A 125 1.18 -14.83 4.45
N CYS A 126 1.80 -14.02 3.58
CA CYS A 126 1.32 -12.67 3.29
C CYS A 126 -0.15 -12.65 2.82
N TRP A 127 -0.56 -13.61 2.01
CA TRP A 127 -1.94 -13.71 1.48
C TRP A 127 -2.96 -13.96 2.59
N SER A 128 -2.70 -14.95 3.47
CA SER A 128 -3.59 -15.23 4.61
C SER A 128 -3.60 -14.06 5.59
N ASN A 129 -2.43 -13.48 5.91
CA ASN A 129 -2.33 -12.33 6.79
C ASN A 129 -3.13 -11.11 6.27
N ILE A 130 -3.09 -10.85 4.96
CA ILE A 130 -3.87 -9.78 4.32
C ILE A 130 -5.36 -10.10 4.41
N ASN A 131 -5.76 -11.34 4.06
CA ASN A 131 -7.15 -11.77 4.12
C ASN A 131 -7.73 -11.61 5.54
N ASP A 132 -7.00 -12.08 6.55
CA ASP A 132 -7.41 -11.98 7.96
C ASP A 132 -7.54 -10.52 8.42
N SER A 133 -6.59 -9.67 8.02
CA SER A 133 -6.59 -8.24 8.34
C SER A 133 -7.76 -7.46 7.75
N LEU A 134 -8.22 -7.84 6.57
CA LEU A 134 -9.21 -7.07 5.81
C LEU A 134 -10.65 -7.52 6.06
N SER A 135 -10.86 -8.63 6.77
CA SER A 135 -12.19 -9.17 7.04
C SER A 135 -13.10 -8.13 7.72
N GLY A 136 -14.26 -7.85 7.11
CA GLY A 136 -15.27 -6.93 7.63
C GLY A 136 -14.93 -5.45 7.62
N GLY A 137 -13.75 -5.04 7.11
CA GLY A 137 -13.29 -3.65 7.14
C GLY A 137 -13.33 -2.91 5.80
N LEU A 138 -13.80 -3.54 4.73
CA LEU A 138 -13.82 -2.96 3.39
C LEU A 138 -15.18 -2.38 3.01
N THR A 139 -15.18 -1.29 2.23
CA THR A 139 -16.39 -0.76 1.60
C THR A 139 -16.88 -1.69 0.49
N LYS A 140 -18.17 -1.60 0.16
CA LYS A 140 -18.68 -2.17 -1.09
C LYS A 140 -17.95 -1.52 -2.28
N GLY A 141 -17.39 -2.33 -3.15
CA GLY A 141 -16.60 -1.85 -4.30
C GLY A 141 -15.14 -1.46 -3.96
N ALA A 142 -14.64 -1.89 -2.79
CA ALA A 142 -13.23 -1.73 -2.44
C ALA A 142 -12.31 -2.36 -3.48
N THR A 143 -11.09 -1.83 -3.56
CA THR A 143 -10.03 -2.34 -4.43
C THR A 143 -8.83 -2.71 -3.58
N ILE A 144 -8.24 -3.88 -3.83
CA ILE A 144 -6.98 -4.31 -3.23
C ILE A 144 -5.93 -4.38 -4.32
N VAL A 145 -4.78 -3.77 -4.08
CA VAL A 145 -3.61 -3.80 -4.94
C VAL A 145 -2.46 -4.45 -4.19
N LEU A 146 -1.91 -5.50 -4.76
CA LEU A 146 -0.86 -6.28 -4.14
C LEU A 146 0.35 -6.39 -5.06
N GLU A 147 1.52 -5.98 -4.57
CA GLU A 147 2.81 -6.28 -5.21
C GLU A 147 3.32 -7.65 -4.76
N HIS A 148 3.84 -8.43 -5.68
CA HIS A 148 4.43 -9.74 -5.41
C HIS A 148 5.45 -10.13 -6.48
N ARG A 149 6.24 -11.19 -6.26
CA ARG A 149 7.08 -11.75 -7.33
C ARG A 149 6.23 -12.24 -8.49
N PHE A 150 6.66 -12.00 -9.71
CA PHE A 150 5.91 -12.43 -10.90
C PHE A 150 5.68 -13.95 -10.98
N ASN A 151 6.61 -14.75 -10.47
CA ASN A 151 6.50 -16.22 -10.43
C ASN A 151 5.67 -16.76 -9.26
N THR A 152 5.19 -15.90 -8.37
CA THR A 152 4.25 -16.25 -7.30
C THR A 152 2.85 -16.25 -7.90
N MET A 153 2.12 -17.37 -7.76
CA MET A 153 0.74 -17.47 -8.23
C MET A 153 -0.17 -16.69 -7.28
N PRO A 154 -0.87 -15.64 -7.73
CA PRO A 154 -1.79 -14.90 -6.86
C PRO A 154 -3.01 -15.75 -6.53
N HIS A 155 -3.60 -15.52 -5.35
CA HIS A 155 -4.87 -16.13 -4.98
C HIS A 155 -5.99 -15.70 -5.94
N VAL A 156 -6.99 -16.54 -6.11
CA VAL A 156 -8.14 -16.24 -7.00
C VAL A 156 -9.03 -15.14 -6.46
N ASP A 157 -9.04 -14.96 -5.15
CA ASP A 157 -9.73 -13.86 -4.45
C ASP A 157 -9.02 -13.50 -3.14
N ILE A 158 -9.35 -12.30 -2.60
CA ILE A 158 -9.01 -11.86 -1.24
C ILE A 158 -10.28 -11.27 -0.63
N VAL A 159 -10.69 -11.78 0.53
CA VAL A 159 -11.95 -11.43 1.24
C VAL A 159 -13.18 -11.39 0.32
N GLY A 160 -13.25 -12.33 -0.64
CA GLY A 160 -14.33 -12.44 -1.61
C GLY A 160 -14.24 -11.46 -2.80
N LEU A 161 -13.24 -10.60 -2.86
CA LEU A 161 -12.96 -9.79 -4.05
C LEU A 161 -12.18 -10.63 -5.07
N PRO A 162 -12.72 -10.85 -6.28
CA PRO A 162 -12.04 -11.65 -7.29
C PRO A 162 -10.83 -10.95 -7.86
N LEU A 163 -9.87 -11.75 -8.34
CA LEU A 163 -8.75 -11.25 -9.12
C LEU A 163 -9.28 -10.62 -10.42
N TRP A 164 -9.04 -9.31 -10.59
CA TRP A 164 -9.45 -8.56 -11.77
C TRP A 164 -8.35 -8.50 -12.83
N ARG A 165 -7.08 -8.23 -12.42
CA ARG A 165 -5.97 -8.04 -13.34
C ARG A 165 -4.62 -8.25 -12.65
N THR A 166 -3.68 -8.85 -13.40
CA THR A 166 -2.26 -8.87 -13.04
C THR A 166 -1.42 -8.19 -14.12
N ARG A 167 -0.47 -7.35 -13.72
CA ARG A 167 0.52 -6.72 -14.61
C ARG A 167 1.94 -7.03 -14.14
N ARG A 168 2.73 -7.59 -15.03
CA ARG A 168 4.15 -7.85 -14.80
C ARG A 168 5.00 -6.60 -15.00
N HIS A 169 6.00 -6.42 -14.12
CA HIS A 169 7.06 -5.41 -14.23
C HIS A 169 8.41 -6.01 -13.81
N GLY A 170 9.16 -6.48 -14.77
CA GLY A 170 10.43 -7.18 -14.51
C GLY A 170 10.21 -8.46 -13.72
N ASP A 171 10.83 -8.57 -12.52
CA ASP A 171 10.69 -9.70 -11.61
C ASP A 171 9.48 -9.58 -10.66
N GLY A 172 8.84 -8.42 -10.63
CA GLY A 172 7.64 -8.14 -9.83
C GLY A 172 6.36 -8.14 -10.66
N ALA A 173 5.23 -8.22 -9.98
CA ALA A 173 3.91 -8.07 -10.55
C ALA A 173 3.00 -7.30 -9.59
N ILE A 174 2.03 -6.58 -10.15
CA ILE A 174 0.91 -6.01 -9.41
C ILE A 174 -0.33 -6.82 -9.76
N THR A 175 -1.00 -7.34 -8.75
CA THR A 175 -2.32 -7.96 -8.88
C THR A 175 -3.37 -7.08 -8.20
N ILE A 176 -4.49 -6.89 -8.90
CA ILE A 176 -5.60 -6.05 -8.47
C ILE A 176 -6.81 -6.94 -8.28
N TYR A 177 -7.47 -6.81 -7.12
CA TYR A 177 -8.71 -7.49 -6.75
C TYR A 177 -9.82 -6.46 -6.62
N ARG A 178 -10.92 -6.68 -7.30
CA ARG A 178 -12.14 -5.87 -7.25
C ARG A 178 -13.28 -6.55 -8.02
N PHE A 179 -14.51 -6.13 -7.75
CA PHE A 179 -15.65 -6.46 -8.61
C PHE A 179 -15.69 -5.61 -9.87
#